data_de9854d2ba18c2457a2a745a05f7ea4c
#
_entry.id   de9854d2ba18c2457a2a745a05f7ea4c
#
_cell.length_a   1.000
_cell.length_b   1.000
_cell.length_c   1.000
_cell.angle_alpha   90.00
_cell.angle_beta   90.00
_cell.angle_gamma   90.00
#
_symmetry.space_group_name_H-M   'P 1'
#
loop_
_entity.id
_entity.type
_entity.pdbx_description
1 polymer ?
#
loop_
_entity_poly.entity_id
_entity_poly.type
_entity_poly.pdbx_seq_one_letter_code
_entity_poly.pdbx_strand_id
1 'polypeptide(L)'
;MEESKTVVVYRLITSRLVDTRQAYAISKALNLALAEDSPRRLTDRLSGLEDVTLPILWSCQLATFVGLVAVLEDSKGSASIPELARLIRADGTEVPAELEAEAAVIYEKYRVFRNKLFSHNSTQREQHRELFDEAKISWEQLDADFDAVTRLLFQIADKNQELSLEFAPLMAFNDVEATEACMKKILSELGA
;
A
#
# COMPACT_ATOMS: atom_id res chain seq x y z
N MET A 1 -3.19 29.22 -15.50
CA MET A 1 -2.25 28.21 -16.05
C MET A 1 -2.89 26.87 -15.79
N GLU A 2 -2.97 26.05 -16.81
CA GLU A 2 -3.45 24.68 -16.68
C GLU A 2 -2.32 23.85 -16.05
N GLU A 3 -2.64 23.06 -15.05
CA GLU A 3 -1.65 22.23 -14.35
C GLU A 3 -1.15 21.13 -15.29
N SER A 4 0.16 20.81 -15.26
CA SER A 4 0.69 19.77 -16.13
C SER A 4 0.12 18.39 -15.78
N LYS A 5 -0.08 17.55 -16.81
CA LYS A 5 -0.57 16.18 -16.61
C LYS A 5 0.38 15.37 -15.71
N THR A 6 1.67 15.65 -15.80
CA THR A 6 2.72 14.99 -15.02
C THR A 6 2.54 15.26 -13.52
N VAL A 7 2.28 16.53 -13.14
CA VAL A 7 1.99 16.92 -11.74
C VAL A 7 0.71 16.28 -11.24
N VAL A 8 -0.36 16.29 -12.05
CA VAL A 8 -1.63 15.66 -11.67
C VAL A 8 -1.45 14.17 -11.41
N VAL A 9 -0.78 13.44 -12.29
CA VAL A 9 -0.52 12.00 -12.14
C VAL A 9 0.34 11.73 -10.91
N TYR A 10 1.39 12.51 -10.68
CA TYR A 10 2.24 12.38 -9.50
C TYR A 10 1.44 12.54 -8.19
N ARG A 11 0.61 13.58 -8.08
CA ARG A 11 -0.23 13.80 -6.89
C ARG A 11 -1.23 12.68 -6.66
N LEU A 12 -1.83 12.13 -7.73
CA LEU A 12 -2.75 11.01 -7.62
C LEU A 12 -2.06 9.73 -7.13
N ILE A 13 -0.84 9.44 -7.64
CA ILE A 13 -0.03 8.32 -7.15
C ILE A 13 0.29 8.51 -5.68
N THR A 14 0.75 9.69 -5.31
CA THR A 14 1.12 10.05 -3.95
C THR A 14 -0.05 9.87 -2.99
N SER A 15 -1.22 10.46 -3.29
CA SER A 15 -2.42 10.33 -2.46
C SER A 15 -2.80 8.86 -2.28
N ARG A 16 -2.81 8.09 -3.37
CA ARG A 16 -3.13 6.66 -3.31
C ARG A 16 -2.12 5.87 -2.47
N LEU A 17 -0.83 6.16 -2.61
CA LEU A 17 0.21 5.49 -1.83
C LEU A 17 0.06 5.76 -0.32
N VAL A 18 -0.34 6.97 0.05
CA VAL A 18 -0.67 7.33 1.43
C VAL A 18 -1.82 6.52 1.97
N ASP A 19 -2.97 6.58 1.28
CA ASP A 19 -4.17 5.86 1.70
C ASP A 19 -3.87 4.36 1.84
N THR A 20 -3.07 3.82 0.91
CA THR A 20 -2.64 2.43 0.91
C THR A 20 -1.75 2.10 2.13
N ARG A 21 -0.78 2.97 2.45
CA ARG A 21 0.08 2.80 3.63
C ARG A 21 -0.70 2.93 4.94
N GLN A 22 -1.67 3.82 5.03
CA GLN A 22 -2.54 3.92 6.21
C GLN A 22 -3.37 2.66 6.40
N ALA A 23 -3.98 2.15 5.34
CA ALA A 23 -4.73 0.90 5.37
C ALA A 23 -3.84 -0.29 5.79
N TYR A 24 -2.60 -0.33 5.26
CA TYR A 24 -1.59 -1.30 5.66
C TYR A 24 -1.25 -1.21 7.16
N ALA A 25 -0.96 0.00 7.67
CA ALA A 25 -0.61 0.21 9.07
C ALA A 25 -1.72 -0.25 10.02
N ILE A 26 -2.99 0.06 9.68
CA ILE A 26 -4.15 -0.38 10.44
C ILE A 26 -4.25 -1.92 10.43
N SER A 27 -4.14 -2.54 9.25
CA SER A 27 -4.27 -4.00 9.14
C SER A 27 -3.14 -4.73 9.88
N LYS A 28 -1.90 -4.23 9.79
CA LYS A 28 -0.73 -4.76 10.50
C LYS A 28 -0.91 -4.67 12.02
N ALA A 29 -1.27 -3.48 12.52
CA ALA A 29 -1.48 -3.27 13.95
C ALA A 29 -2.58 -4.19 14.52
N LEU A 30 -3.71 -4.31 13.81
CA LEU A 30 -4.79 -5.22 14.22
C LEU A 30 -4.35 -6.68 14.23
N ASN A 31 -3.68 -7.14 13.18
CA ASN A 31 -3.21 -8.53 13.12
C ASN A 31 -2.18 -8.86 14.21
N LEU A 32 -1.23 -7.95 14.45
CA LEU A 32 -0.22 -8.15 15.49
C LEU A 32 -0.85 -8.17 16.88
N ALA A 33 -1.77 -7.25 17.17
CA ALA A 33 -2.47 -7.21 18.45
C ALA A 33 -3.30 -8.49 18.70
N LEU A 34 -3.97 -9.02 17.66
CA LEU A 34 -4.70 -10.27 17.75
C LEU A 34 -3.78 -11.49 17.92
N ALA A 35 -2.57 -11.45 17.33
CA ALA A 35 -1.59 -12.53 17.44
C ALA A 35 -0.89 -12.54 18.81
N GLU A 36 -0.66 -11.35 19.39
CA GLU A 36 0.01 -11.19 20.70
C GLU A 36 -0.95 -11.33 21.88
N ASP A 37 -2.26 -11.50 21.62
CA ASP A 37 -3.30 -11.58 22.65
C ASP A 37 -3.15 -12.84 23.51
N SER A 38 -2.32 -12.73 24.54
CA SER A 38 -2.10 -13.74 25.56
C SER A 38 -2.46 -13.16 26.93
N PRO A 39 -3.53 -13.57 27.53
CA PRO A 39 -4.44 -14.69 27.38
C PRO A 39 -5.88 -14.30 26.91
N ARG A 40 -6.07 -13.96 25.68
CA ARG A 40 -7.37 -13.72 25.03
C ARG A 40 -8.19 -12.49 25.44
N ARG A 41 -7.61 -11.54 26.15
CA ARG A 41 -8.36 -10.37 26.63
C ARG A 41 -8.92 -9.49 25.50
N LEU A 42 -8.12 -9.25 24.45
CA LEU A 42 -8.57 -8.48 23.29
C LEU A 42 -9.59 -9.29 22.47
N THR A 43 -9.31 -10.58 22.21
CA THR A 43 -10.22 -11.46 21.51
C THR A 43 -11.56 -11.58 22.25
N ASP A 44 -11.55 -11.75 23.58
CA ASP A 44 -12.77 -11.82 24.38
C ASP A 44 -13.57 -10.51 24.37
N ARG A 45 -12.91 -9.37 24.35
CA ARG A 45 -13.56 -8.03 24.26
C ARG A 45 -14.05 -7.72 22.85
N LEU A 46 -13.37 -8.22 21.83
CA LEU A 46 -13.80 -8.12 20.44
C LEU A 46 -14.84 -9.18 20.07
N SER A 47 -15.08 -10.20 20.93
CA SER A 47 -16.06 -11.26 20.69
C SER A 47 -17.52 -10.78 20.56
N GLY A 48 -17.81 -9.52 20.89
CA GLY A 48 -19.09 -8.86 20.58
C GLY A 48 -18.99 -7.88 19.40
N LEU A 49 -17.80 -7.69 18.83
CA LEU A 49 -17.52 -6.72 17.76
C LEU A 49 -16.96 -7.41 16.51
N GLU A 50 -17.03 -8.72 16.41
CA GLU A 50 -16.53 -9.52 15.27
C GLU A 50 -17.12 -9.04 13.94
N ASP A 51 -18.41 -8.70 13.95
CA ASP A 51 -19.14 -8.19 12.79
C ASP A 51 -18.61 -6.83 12.30
N VAL A 52 -17.84 -6.12 13.12
CA VAL A 52 -17.23 -4.83 12.77
C VAL A 52 -15.73 -4.98 12.52
N THR A 53 -15.03 -5.70 13.38
CA THR A 53 -13.57 -5.81 13.34
C THR A 53 -13.06 -6.58 12.13
N LEU A 54 -13.69 -7.70 11.80
CA LEU A 54 -13.32 -8.49 10.63
C LEU A 54 -13.55 -7.75 9.30
N PRO A 55 -14.71 -7.09 9.07
CA PRO A 55 -14.88 -6.26 7.88
C PRO A 55 -13.87 -5.13 7.76
N ILE A 56 -13.50 -4.46 8.87
CA ILE A 56 -12.47 -3.42 8.87
C ILE A 56 -11.12 -4.01 8.45
N LEU A 57 -10.70 -5.11 9.09
CA LEU A 57 -9.45 -5.79 8.76
C LEU A 57 -9.39 -6.18 7.28
N TRP A 58 -10.46 -6.80 6.78
CA TRP A 58 -10.60 -7.17 5.37
C TRP A 58 -10.52 -5.98 4.44
N SER A 59 -11.23 -4.89 4.76
CA SER A 59 -11.24 -3.67 3.95
C SER A 59 -9.84 -3.04 3.89
N CYS A 60 -9.13 -3.03 5.00
CA CYS A 60 -7.77 -2.51 5.06
C CYS A 60 -6.79 -3.39 4.27
N GLN A 61 -6.89 -4.72 4.37
CA GLN A 61 -6.07 -5.64 3.58
C GLN A 61 -6.36 -5.47 2.08
N LEU A 62 -7.63 -5.40 1.70
CA LEU A 62 -8.04 -5.16 0.31
C LEU A 62 -7.47 -3.84 -0.21
N ALA A 63 -7.62 -2.74 0.54
CA ALA A 63 -7.12 -1.43 0.17
C ALA A 63 -5.59 -1.45 0.00
N THR A 64 -4.87 -2.19 0.86
CA THR A 64 -3.41 -2.37 0.77
C THR A 64 -3.00 -3.00 -0.56
N PHE A 65 -3.57 -4.15 -0.91
CA PHE A 65 -3.15 -4.88 -2.12
C PHE A 65 -3.65 -4.24 -3.41
N VAL A 66 -4.89 -3.75 -3.43
CA VAL A 66 -5.43 -3.03 -4.59
C VAL A 66 -4.66 -1.73 -4.81
N GLY A 67 -4.34 -1.00 -3.75
CA GLY A 67 -3.59 0.25 -3.83
C GLY A 67 -2.17 0.03 -4.35
N LEU A 68 -1.42 -0.96 -3.81
CA LEU A 68 -0.08 -1.31 -4.31
C LEU A 68 -0.10 -1.68 -5.80
N VAL A 69 -1.03 -2.55 -6.19
CA VAL A 69 -1.14 -2.95 -7.61
C VAL A 69 -1.48 -1.74 -8.47
N ALA A 70 -2.39 -0.87 -8.05
CA ALA A 70 -2.81 0.28 -8.85
C ALA A 70 -1.71 1.32 -9.07
N VAL A 71 -0.80 1.53 -8.09
CA VAL A 71 0.34 2.46 -8.28
C VAL A 71 1.47 1.87 -9.12
N LEU A 72 1.48 0.55 -9.32
CA LEU A 72 2.52 -0.16 -10.07
C LEU A 72 2.04 -0.65 -11.44
N GLU A 73 0.73 -0.59 -11.73
CA GLU A 73 0.14 -1.14 -12.94
C GLU A 73 0.59 -0.40 -14.21
N ASP A 74 1.16 -1.12 -15.17
CA ASP A 74 1.52 -0.56 -16.47
C ASP A 74 0.27 -0.46 -17.37
N SER A 75 -0.51 0.60 -17.13
CA SER A 75 -1.71 0.91 -17.90
C SER A 75 -1.67 2.36 -18.36
N LYS A 76 -1.79 2.56 -19.68
CA LYS A 76 -1.76 3.90 -20.27
C LYS A 76 -2.90 4.77 -19.72
N GLY A 77 -2.54 5.96 -19.25
CA GLY A 77 -3.49 6.92 -18.72
C GLY A 77 -3.92 6.64 -17.25
N SER A 78 -3.36 5.61 -16.61
CA SER A 78 -3.54 5.37 -15.17
C SER A 78 -2.70 6.34 -14.33
N ALA A 79 -3.08 6.53 -13.07
CA ALA A 79 -2.20 7.19 -12.10
C ALA A 79 -1.27 6.14 -11.48
N SER A 80 -0.17 5.82 -12.17
CA SER A 80 0.80 4.79 -11.79
C SER A 80 2.25 5.23 -12.07
N ILE A 81 3.19 4.58 -11.41
CA ILE A 81 4.63 4.84 -11.56
C ILE A 81 5.09 4.66 -13.02
N PRO A 82 4.71 3.59 -13.75
CA PRO A 82 5.05 3.45 -15.17
C PRO A 82 4.47 4.56 -16.05
N GLU A 83 3.24 5.03 -15.79
CA GLU A 83 2.68 6.16 -16.56
C GLU A 83 3.42 7.46 -16.26
N LEU A 84 3.78 7.71 -14.99
CA LEU A 84 4.59 8.87 -14.61
C LEU A 84 5.94 8.86 -15.34
N ALA A 85 6.64 7.73 -15.35
CA ALA A 85 7.90 7.58 -16.08
C ALA A 85 7.72 7.84 -17.59
N ARG A 86 6.61 7.40 -18.16
CA ARG A 86 6.26 7.62 -19.57
C ARG A 86 6.02 9.09 -19.89
N LEU A 87 5.32 9.81 -19.00
CA LEU A 87 5.09 11.25 -19.15
C LEU A 87 6.40 12.05 -19.05
N ILE A 88 7.25 11.75 -18.08
CA ILE A 88 8.55 12.40 -17.90
C ILE A 88 9.45 12.18 -19.13
N ARG A 89 9.45 10.97 -19.72
CA ARG A 89 10.17 10.73 -20.98
C ARG A 89 9.58 11.49 -22.16
N ALA A 90 8.28 11.68 -22.22
CA ALA A 90 7.63 12.46 -23.27
C ALA A 90 8.04 13.94 -23.20
N ASP A 91 8.40 14.44 -22.02
CA ASP A 91 8.95 15.78 -21.80
C ASP A 91 10.47 15.87 -22.12
N GLY A 92 11.07 14.77 -22.65
CA GLY A 92 12.47 14.74 -23.09
C GLY A 92 13.47 14.39 -21.97
N THR A 93 12.99 13.98 -20.78
CA THR A 93 13.85 13.60 -19.66
C THR A 93 14.05 12.08 -19.62
N GLU A 94 15.28 11.64 -19.48
CA GLU A 94 15.59 10.21 -19.39
C GLU A 94 15.22 9.66 -18.02
N VAL A 95 14.45 8.55 -18.00
CA VAL A 95 14.14 7.76 -16.81
C VAL A 95 14.80 6.40 -16.98
N PRO A 96 15.68 5.98 -16.05
CA PRO A 96 16.35 4.69 -16.09
C PRO A 96 15.38 3.51 -16.18
N ALA A 97 15.62 2.57 -17.10
CA ALA A 97 14.73 1.42 -17.30
C ALA A 97 14.71 0.46 -16.09
N GLU A 98 15.77 0.47 -15.29
CA GLU A 98 15.91 -0.34 -14.09
C GLU A 98 14.85 -0.02 -13.04
N LEU A 99 14.42 1.26 -12.97
CA LEU A 99 13.36 1.67 -12.03
C LEU A 99 12.00 1.09 -12.40
N GLU A 100 11.69 1.00 -13.69
CA GLU A 100 10.45 0.37 -14.17
C GLU A 100 10.53 -1.16 -14.05
N ALA A 101 11.71 -1.75 -14.28
CA ALA A 101 11.91 -3.18 -14.09
C ALA A 101 11.70 -3.58 -12.62
N GLU A 102 12.22 -2.79 -11.66
CA GLU A 102 11.99 -3.02 -10.23
C GLU A 102 10.50 -2.88 -9.88
N ALA A 103 9.82 -1.86 -10.39
CA ALA A 103 8.38 -1.69 -10.21
C ALA A 103 7.58 -2.89 -10.73
N ALA A 104 7.95 -3.41 -11.91
CA ALA A 104 7.31 -4.58 -12.52
C ALA A 104 7.47 -5.85 -11.67
N VAL A 105 8.62 -6.07 -11.05
CA VAL A 105 8.84 -7.22 -10.16
C VAL A 105 7.90 -7.16 -8.94
N ILE A 106 7.77 -5.99 -8.31
CA ILE A 106 6.85 -5.81 -7.19
C ILE A 106 5.40 -5.95 -7.65
N TYR A 107 5.05 -5.38 -8.82
CA TYR A 107 3.72 -5.50 -9.42
C TYR A 107 3.28 -6.96 -9.59
N GLU A 108 4.12 -7.79 -10.23
CA GLU A 108 3.78 -9.19 -10.52
C GLU A 108 3.49 -9.98 -9.24
N LYS A 109 4.25 -9.76 -8.17
CA LYS A 109 4.04 -10.38 -6.87
C LYS A 109 2.63 -10.09 -6.33
N TYR A 110 2.23 -8.81 -6.31
CA TYR A 110 0.95 -8.40 -5.74
C TYR A 110 -0.24 -8.56 -6.69
N ARG A 111 -0.01 -8.53 -8.02
CA ARG A 111 -1.04 -8.79 -9.04
C ARG A 111 -1.61 -10.20 -8.90
N VAL A 112 -0.75 -11.20 -8.75
CA VAL A 112 -1.18 -12.59 -8.56
C VAL A 112 -2.01 -12.70 -7.29
N PHE A 113 -1.56 -12.09 -6.20
CA PHE A 113 -2.24 -12.07 -4.93
C PHE A 113 -3.60 -11.36 -5.01
N ARG A 114 -3.65 -10.14 -5.57
CA ARG A 114 -4.89 -9.42 -5.81
C ARG A 114 -5.90 -10.26 -6.59
N ASN A 115 -5.47 -10.87 -7.68
CA ASN A 115 -6.36 -11.63 -8.55
C ASN A 115 -6.92 -12.87 -7.84
N LYS A 116 -6.10 -13.59 -7.08
CA LYS A 116 -6.55 -14.77 -6.33
C LYS A 116 -7.50 -14.42 -5.18
N LEU A 117 -7.24 -13.34 -4.43
CA LEU A 117 -8.07 -12.95 -3.30
C LEU A 117 -9.41 -12.32 -3.70
N PHE A 118 -9.43 -11.54 -4.79
CA PHE A 118 -10.56 -10.66 -5.08
C PHE A 118 -11.34 -11.00 -6.35
N SER A 119 -10.78 -11.81 -7.24
CA SER A 119 -11.48 -12.23 -8.46
C SER A 119 -12.49 -13.36 -8.20
N HIS A 120 -12.36 -14.06 -7.09
CA HIS A 120 -13.27 -15.12 -6.74
C HIS A 120 -14.15 -14.70 -5.56
N ASN A 121 -15.43 -14.49 -5.84
CA ASN A 121 -16.54 -14.57 -4.90
C ASN A 121 -16.58 -16.02 -4.35
N SER A 122 -15.47 -16.50 -3.82
CA SER A 122 -15.28 -17.92 -3.65
C SER A 122 -15.71 -18.37 -2.27
N THR A 123 -16.43 -19.44 -2.28
CA THR A 123 -16.53 -20.46 -1.24
C THR A 123 -15.15 -20.90 -0.65
N GLN A 124 -14.04 -20.32 -1.09
CA GLN A 124 -12.66 -20.64 -0.76
C GLN A 124 -12.05 -19.70 0.29
N ARG A 125 -12.84 -19.15 1.21
CA ARG A 125 -12.31 -18.36 2.35
C ARG A 125 -11.28 -19.12 3.19
N GLU A 126 -11.32 -20.44 3.18
CA GLU A 126 -10.37 -21.30 3.91
C GLU A 126 -8.97 -21.31 3.28
N GLN A 127 -8.83 -20.95 2.01
CA GLN A 127 -7.54 -20.96 1.28
C GLN A 127 -6.75 -19.64 1.40
N HIS A 128 -7.24 -18.63 2.09
CA HIS A 128 -6.56 -17.33 2.18
C HIS A 128 -5.20 -17.44 2.86
N ARG A 129 -5.10 -18.23 3.93
CA ARG A 129 -3.84 -18.46 4.64
C ARG A 129 -2.81 -19.12 3.74
N GLU A 130 -3.23 -20.14 2.99
CA GLU A 130 -2.38 -20.84 2.03
C GLU A 130 -1.84 -19.89 0.95
N LEU A 131 -2.65 -18.92 0.50
CA LEU A 131 -2.22 -17.92 -0.47
C LEU A 131 -1.14 -16.96 0.06
N PHE A 132 -1.23 -16.57 1.33
CA PHE A 132 -0.18 -15.77 1.99
C PHE A 132 1.10 -16.58 2.15
N ASP A 133 0.98 -17.84 2.54
CA ASP A 133 2.11 -18.75 2.72
C ASP A 133 2.77 -19.07 1.36
N GLU A 134 2.00 -19.35 0.32
CA GLU A 134 2.51 -19.56 -1.05
C GLU A 134 3.22 -18.31 -1.60
N ALA A 135 2.63 -17.14 -1.41
CA ALA A 135 3.19 -15.88 -1.90
C ALA A 135 4.38 -15.40 -1.07
N LYS A 136 4.67 -16.05 0.08
CA LYS A 136 5.73 -15.66 1.02
C LYS A 136 5.67 -14.19 1.42
N ILE A 137 4.46 -13.66 1.58
CA ILE A 137 4.25 -12.27 1.97
C ILE A 137 4.27 -12.21 3.50
N SER A 138 5.37 -11.70 4.06
CA SER A 138 5.46 -11.34 5.48
C SER A 138 5.27 -9.83 5.66
N TRP A 139 5.09 -9.40 6.91
CA TRP A 139 5.03 -7.97 7.24
C TRP A 139 6.33 -7.25 6.88
N GLU A 140 7.48 -7.87 7.12
CA GLU A 140 8.79 -7.34 6.79
C GLU A 140 8.97 -7.17 5.29
N GLN A 141 8.42 -8.10 4.50
CA GLN A 141 8.46 -8.01 3.04
C GLN A 141 7.53 -6.90 2.53
N LEU A 142 6.36 -6.73 3.13
CA LEU A 142 5.46 -5.62 2.80
C LEU A 142 6.08 -4.27 3.15
N ASP A 143 6.71 -4.14 4.31
CA ASP A 143 7.45 -2.93 4.69
C ASP A 143 8.53 -2.60 3.65
N ALA A 144 9.37 -3.58 3.29
CA ALA A 144 10.42 -3.42 2.30
C ALA A 144 9.89 -3.05 0.91
N ASP A 145 8.79 -3.66 0.47
CA ASP A 145 8.18 -3.38 -0.82
C ASP A 145 7.52 -1.97 -0.84
N PHE A 146 6.90 -1.53 0.26
CA PHE A 146 6.41 -0.15 0.38
C PHE A 146 7.53 0.89 0.33
N ASP A 147 8.65 0.61 0.99
CA ASP A 147 9.81 1.49 0.97
C ASP A 147 10.44 1.53 -0.42
N ALA A 148 10.50 0.38 -1.12
CA ALA A 148 10.95 0.31 -2.50
C ALA A 148 10.04 1.12 -3.44
N VAL A 149 8.71 0.99 -3.34
CA VAL A 149 7.74 1.74 -4.16
C VAL A 149 7.87 3.24 -3.90
N THR A 150 8.00 3.64 -2.63
CA THR A 150 8.20 5.05 -2.27
C THR A 150 9.49 5.59 -2.85
N ARG A 151 10.60 4.86 -2.71
CA ARG A 151 11.90 5.22 -3.28
C ARG A 151 11.84 5.33 -4.81
N LEU A 152 11.18 4.39 -5.50
CA LEU A 152 11.00 4.41 -6.95
C LEU A 152 10.23 5.67 -7.39
N LEU A 153 9.14 6.00 -6.70
CA LEU A 153 8.37 7.22 -6.99
C LEU A 153 9.24 8.47 -6.87
N PHE A 154 10.04 8.58 -5.79
CA PHE A 154 10.95 9.70 -5.60
C PHE A 154 12.04 9.78 -6.66
N GLN A 155 12.69 8.65 -6.98
CA GLN A 155 13.77 8.62 -7.96
C GLN A 155 13.30 8.99 -9.36
N ILE A 156 12.06 8.64 -9.72
CA ILE A 156 11.44 9.02 -10.99
C ILE A 156 11.04 10.50 -10.97
N ALA A 157 10.41 10.96 -9.89
CA ALA A 157 9.99 12.35 -9.77
C ALA A 157 11.17 13.33 -9.72
N ASP A 158 12.29 12.95 -9.10
CA ASP A 158 13.53 13.76 -9.05
C ASP A 158 14.12 14.03 -10.43
N LYS A 159 13.75 13.28 -11.46
CA LYS A 159 14.15 13.54 -12.85
C LYS A 159 13.39 14.70 -13.48
N ASN A 160 12.31 15.18 -12.87
CA ASN A 160 11.49 16.27 -13.38
C ASN A 160 11.53 17.48 -12.43
N GLN A 161 12.02 18.62 -12.92
CA GLN A 161 12.23 19.82 -12.12
C GLN A 161 10.92 20.35 -11.51
N GLU A 162 9.79 20.22 -12.21
CA GLU A 162 8.48 20.65 -11.74
C GLU A 162 8.04 19.81 -10.54
N LEU A 163 8.30 18.51 -10.58
CA LEU A 163 7.95 17.58 -9.49
C LEU A 163 8.86 17.73 -8.27
N SER A 164 10.12 18.09 -8.47
CA SER A 164 11.06 18.28 -7.35
C SER A 164 10.61 19.37 -6.36
N LEU A 165 9.78 20.31 -6.82
CA LEU A 165 9.16 21.34 -5.98
C LEU A 165 7.93 20.85 -5.19
N GLU A 166 7.34 19.72 -5.58
CA GLU A 166 6.17 19.11 -4.95
C GLU A 166 6.53 18.11 -3.83
N PHE A 167 7.81 17.88 -3.57
CA PHE A 167 8.27 16.92 -2.56
C PHE A 167 7.88 17.25 -1.11
N ALA A 168 7.64 18.52 -0.81
CA ALA A 168 7.37 18.98 0.56
C ALA A 168 6.17 18.28 1.24
N PRO A 169 5.05 17.99 0.55
CA PRO A 169 3.94 17.27 1.15
C PRO A 169 4.25 15.81 1.47
N LEU A 170 5.14 15.16 0.71
CA LEU A 170 5.45 13.74 0.88
C LEU A 170 6.31 13.43 2.10
N MET A 171 7.11 14.40 2.56
CA MET A 171 7.87 14.27 3.80
C MET A 171 6.96 14.27 5.04
N ALA A 172 5.73 14.78 4.91
CA ALA A 172 4.71 14.68 5.97
C ALA A 172 4.08 13.28 6.09
N PHE A 173 4.41 12.36 5.17
CA PHE A 173 3.85 10.99 5.12
C PHE A 173 4.58 9.97 5.99
N ASN A 174 5.54 10.37 6.79
CA ASN A 174 6.09 9.52 7.84
C ASN A 174 5.10 9.21 8.97
N ASP A 175 3.81 9.43 8.71
CA ASP A 175 2.72 9.23 9.67
C ASP A 175 2.20 7.77 9.73
N VAL A 176 2.87 6.82 9.05
CA VAL A 176 2.61 5.38 9.28
C VAL A 176 2.92 5.02 10.72
N GLU A 177 4.04 5.52 11.24
CA GLU A 177 4.40 5.33 12.66
C GLU A 177 3.38 5.96 13.60
N ALA A 178 2.86 7.15 13.28
CA ALA A 178 1.80 7.80 14.05
C ALA A 178 0.49 7.02 13.96
N THR A 179 0.14 6.49 12.78
CA THR A 179 -1.04 5.63 12.59
C THR A 179 -0.89 4.33 13.38
N GLU A 180 0.26 3.66 13.32
CA GLU A 180 0.55 2.47 14.12
C GLU A 180 0.50 2.77 15.63
N ALA A 181 1.11 3.88 16.06
CA ALA A 181 1.09 4.30 17.46
C ALA A 181 -0.33 4.61 17.95
N CYS A 182 -1.14 5.29 17.12
CA CYS A 182 -2.53 5.57 17.42
C CYS A 182 -3.35 4.28 17.54
N MET A 183 -3.18 3.34 16.61
CA MET A 183 -3.86 2.04 16.65
C MET A 183 -3.44 1.22 17.87
N LYS A 184 -2.14 1.19 18.21
CA LYS A 184 -1.64 0.53 19.43
C LYS A 184 -2.27 1.14 20.67
N LYS A 185 -2.39 2.47 20.73
CA LYS A 185 -3.05 3.16 21.85
C LYS A 185 -4.53 2.78 21.94
N ILE A 186 -5.28 2.83 20.85
CA ILE A 186 -6.70 2.43 20.82
C ILE A 186 -6.85 0.98 21.30
N LEU A 187 -6.04 0.07 20.77
CA LEU A 187 -6.07 -1.34 21.15
C LEU A 187 -5.68 -1.57 22.60
N SER A 188 -4.73 -0.81 23.16
CA SER A 188 -4.38 -0.88 24.58
C SER A 188 -5.52 -0.39 25.48
N GLU A 189 -6.21 0.66 25.08
CA GLU A 189 -7.39 1.18 25.81
C GLU A 189 -8.57 0.20 25.77
N LEU A 190 -8.74 -0.52 24.65
CA LEU A 190 -9.72 -1.61 24.53
C LEU A 190 -9.28 -2.86 25.31
N GLY A 191 -7.99 -3.07 25.49
CA GLY A 191 -7.39 -4.22 26.21
C GLY A 191 -7.21 -3.98 27.73
N ALA A 192 -7.23 -2.72 28.17
CA ALA A 192 -7.14 -2.35 29.60
C ALA A 192 -8.49 -2.42 30.28
#